data_109580b334652ae46d35224d13bd6fff
#
_entry.id   109580b334652ae46d35224d13bd6fff
#
_cell.length_a   1.000
_cell.length_b   1.000
_cell.length_c   1.000
_cell.angle_alpha   90.00
_cell.angle_beta   90.00
_cell.angle_gamma   90.00
#
_symmetry.space_group_name_H-M   'P 1'
#
loop_
_entity.id
_entity.type
_entity.pdbx_description
1 polymer ?
#
loop_
_entity_poly.entity_id
_entity_poly.type
_entity_poly.pdbx_seq_one_letter_code
_entity_poly.pdbx_strand_id
1 'polypeptide(L)'
;MVAEHLTIRNLTSTPITLKRIERFHAPEKPRDVDIGALAKNFTRLVTNVTRAEAPVASITDDTKPFQHKDVDIHVEPFKTVRTELRSYIDSDKERIRWFFESKGERHQIQTPVPTTETASMKPLSKDAKLRFTGIFTPAESHLAIFSSANLNAWMRELKDDTLLSSLSIPGTHNSPTCHVAPPSVRCQAVSPREQLKNGVRFFDIRVQPKFPNDKDKDELALVHSTFPISLTGDKYFRDLEREVIDFLEHNPSETLIISLKREGPGTHTDEQLSRIIRDHYARPGSRWYTDPKIPTLGEARGKIVLVRRFNILEELKEIHGGRGWGINATGWADNCANATCPSGQIIIQDFYEVMETQNINKKIQYVTNHCKRASETCYPFGILPGPKATKAHPFYINFLSASNFFKLGTWPEKIAEKVNPATVDYLCRKHGEKEGADWSTGILVTDWVGLDGDWDLARAIVGFNAKLMVRQVKQDNNERK
;
A
#
# COMPACT_ATOMS: atom_id res chain seq x y z
N MET A 1 -13.81 -29.96 10.41
CA MET A 1 -14.03 -29.24 9.13
C MET A 1 -13.54 -30.11 7.99
N VAL A 2 -14.31 -30.25 6.91
CA VAL A 2 -13.87 -30.96 5.71
C VAL A 2 -12.82 -30.09 5.04
N ALA A 3 -11.64 -30.66 4.78
CA ALA A 3 -10.56 -29.93 4.09
C ALA A 3 -11.03 -29.46 2.71
N GLU A 4 -11.03 -28.14 2.49
CA GLU A 4 -11.38 -27.58 1.20
C GLU A 4 -10.31 -27.84 0.14
N HIS A 5 -10.73 -27.90 -1.10
CA HIS A 5 -9.83 -28.05 -2.24
C HIS A 5 -9.03 -26.77 -2.48
N LEU A 6 -7.73 -26.91 -2.69
CA LEU A 6 -6.84 -25.77 -2.99
C LEU A 6 -7.31 -25.05 -4.24
N THR A 7 -7.46 -23.74 -4.13
CA THR A 7 -7.63 -22.82 -5.26
C THR A 7 -6.35 -22.05 -5.48
N ILE A 8 -5.80 -22.05 -6.70
CA ILE A 8 -4.62 -21.28 -7.08
C ILE A 8 -5.04 -20.15 -8.00
N ARG A 9 -4.70 -18.93 -7.66
CA ARG A 9 -4.93 -17.75 -8.48
C ARG A 9 -3.59 -17.17 -8.94
N ASN A 10 -3.36 -17.19 -10.24
CA ASN A 10 -2.18 -16.61 -10.85
C ASN A 10 -2.45 -15.15 -11.21
N LEU A 11 -1.89 -14.21 -10.46
CA LEU A 11 -1.98 -12.77 -10.69
C LEU A 11 -0.70 -12.20 -11.33
N THR A 12 0.09 -13.06 -11.97
CA THR A 12 1.31 -12.70 -12.69
C THR A 12 1.09 -12.60 -14.19
N SER A 13 2.05 -12.04 -14.90
CA SER A 13 2.07 -11.97 -16.37
C SER A 13 2.58 -13.23 -17.05
N THR A 14 2.95 -14.28 -16.30
CA THR A 14 3.51 -15.53 -16.84
C THR A 14 2.70 -16.74 -16.38
N PRO A 15 2.59 -17.81 -17.19
CA PRO A 15 1.99 -19.04 -16.73
C PRO A 15 2.82 -19.64 -15.58
N ILE A 16 2.14 -20.29 -14.66
CA ILE A 16 2.73 -20.94 -13.48
C ILE A 16 2.19 -22.36 -13.40
N THR A 17 3.06 -23.32 -13.11
CA THR A 17 2.68 -24.71 -12.92
C THR A 17 3.09 -25.18 -11.52
N LEU A 18 2.13 -25.65 -10.72
CA LEU A 18 2.43 -26.37 -9.48
C LEU A 18 2.90 -27.78 -9.84
N LYS A 19 4.14 -28.11 -9.44
CA LYS A 19 4.81 -29.37 -9.79
C LYS A 19 4.84 -30.38 -8.65
N ARG A 20 4.90 -29.92 -7.40
CA ARG A 20 5.05 -30.80 -6.24
C ARG A 20 4.56 -30.14 -4.96
N ILE A 21 4.06 -30.97 -4.07
CA ILE A 21 3.67 -30.62 -2.70
C ILE A 21 4.39 -31.55 -1.75
N GLU A 22 4.95 -31.00 -0.68
CA GLU A 22 5.55 -31.74 0.42
C GLU A 22 4.91 -31.33 1.74
N ARG A 23 4.62 -32.31 2.61
CA ARG A 23 4.05 -32.10 3.93
C ARG A 23 5.06 -32.48 5.00
N PHE A 24 5.11 -31.66 6.04
CA PHE A 24 6.04 -31.77 7.14
C PHE A 24 5.28 -31.63 8.46
N HIS A 25 5.77 -32.28 9.52
CA HIS A 25 5.36 -31.94 10.87
C HIS A 25 5.84 -30.54 11.22
N ALA A 26 5.02 -29.78 11.96
CA ALA A 26 5.45 -28.48 12.46
C ALA A 26 6.64 -28.68 13.42
N PRO A 27 7.67 -27.82 13.32
CA PRO A 27 8.74 -27.81 14.32
C PRO A 27 8.17 -27.59 15.73
N GLU A 28 8.77 -28.25 16.75
CA GLU A 28 8.40 -27.98 18.13
C GLU A 28 8.60 -26.48 18.44
N LYS A 29 7.61 -25.87 19.07
CA LYS A 29 7.75 -24.48 19.54
C LYS A 29 8.88 -24.47 20.58
N PRO A 30 9.87 -23.55 20.45
CA PRO A 30 10.86 -23.38 21.50
C PRO A 30 10.13 -23.18 22.84
N ARG A 31 10.50 -23.93 23.89
CA ARG A 31 9.97 -23.70 25.24
C ARG A 31 10.43 -22.29 25.65
N ASP A 32 9.48 -21.37 25.74
CA ASP A 32 9.74 -20.01 26.17
C ASP A 32 10.35 -19.96 27.57
N VAL A 33 11.67 -19.80 27.63
CA VAL A 33 12.37 -19.20 28.76
C VAL A 33 13.17 -18.03 28.19
N ASP A 34 12.50 -16.96 27.86
CA ASP A 34 13.17 -15.76 27.33
C ASP A 34 12.95 -14.57 28.27
N ILE A 35 13.98 -14.28 29.09
CA ILE A 35 14.07 -13.08 29.93
C ILE A 35 13.97 -11.80 29.05
N GLY A 36 14.36 -11.87 27.78
CA GLY A 36 14.15 -10.81 26.78
C GLY A 36 12.67 -10.55 26.43
N ALA A 37 11.80 -11.53 26.59
CA ALA A 37 10.35 -11.37 26.37
C ALA A 37 9.71 -10.46 27.42
N LEU A 38 10.20 -10.44 28.66
CA LEU A 38 9.72 -9.54 29.71
C LEU A 38 10.06 -8.07 29.40
N ALA A 39 11.27 -7.79 28.92
CA ALA A 39 11.68 -6.45 28.51
C ALA A 39 10.91 -5.98 27.25
N LYS A 40 10.72 -6.88 26.26
CA LYS A 40 9.88 -6.61 25.09
C LYS A 40 8.42 -6.37 25.46
N ASN A 41 7.87 -7.12 26.41
CA ASN A 41 6.50 -6.94 26.89
C ASN A 41 6.31 -5.59 27.63
N PHE A 42 7.31 -5.15 28.41
CA PHE A 42 7.28 -3.85 29.06
C PHE A 42 7.33 -2.72 28.02
N THR A 43 8.20 -2.80 27.03
CA THR A 43 8.26 -1.84 25.91
C THR A 43 6.95 -1.81 25.12
N ARG A 44 6.32 -2.99 24.92
CA ARG A 44 5.01 -3.12 24.26
C ARG A 44 3.87 -2.49 25.05
N LEU A 45 3.88 -2.62 26.37
CA LEU A 45 2.87 -1.99 27.23
C LEU A 45 2.96 -0.44 27.17
N VAL A 46 4.18 0.09 27.08
CA VAL A 46 4.45 1.54 27.00
C VAL A 46 4.20 2.05 25.58
N THR A 47 4.38 1.22 24.53
CA THR A 47 4.25 1.65 23.12
C THR A 47 2.91 1.27 22.48
N ASN A 48 2.02 0.61 23.22
CA ASN A 48 0.73 0.07 22.71
C ASN A 48 0.85 -0.84 21.47
N VAL A 49 2.03 -1.43 21.23
CA VAL A 49 2.22 -2.39 20.14
C VAL A 49 1.66 -3.73 20.57
N THR A 50 0.53 -4.12 20.03
CA THR A 50 -0.03 -5.46 20.22
C THR A 50 0.71 -6.47 19.36
N ARG A 51 0.89 -7.65 19.93
CA ARG A 51 1.63 -8.77 19.36
C ARG A 51 0.93 -9.28 18.10
N ALA A 52 1.64 -9.35 16.97
CA ALA A 52 1.39 -10.42 16.02
C ALA A 52 1.54 -11.79 16.75
N GLU A 53 0.81 -12.80 16.32
CA GLU A 53 1.00 -14.18 16.81
C GLU A 53 2.49 -14.55 16.77
N ALA A 54 2.95 -15.38 17.70
CA ALA A 54 4.35 -15.79 17.74
C ALA A 54 4.78 -16.32 16.36
N PRO A 55 6.00 -15.94 15.88
CA PRO A 55 6.46 -16.37 14.56
C PRO A 55 6.29 -17.88 14.39
N VAL A 56 5.70 -18.27 13.26
CA VAL A 56 5.58 -19.67 12.91
C VAL A 56 6.98 -20.19 12.59
N ALA A 57 7.43 -21.23 13.30
CA ALA A 57 8.74 -21.83 13.05
C ALA A 57 8.80 -22.41 11.64
N SER A 58 9.85 -22.05 10.88
CA SER A 58 10.13 -22.55 9.54
C SER A 58 10.74 -23.95 9.59
N ILE A 59 10.44 -24.76 8.58
CA ILE A 59 11.18 -26.00 8.30
C ILE A 59 12.47 -25.67 7.53
N THR A 60 13.55 -26.36 7.86
CA THR A 60 14.82 -26.24 7.14
C THR A 60 14.78 -27.00 5.80
N ASP A 61 15.72 -26.69 4.91
CA ASP A 61 15.80 -27.38 3.61
C ASP A 61 16.11 -28.88 3.78
N ASP A 62 16.79 -29.28 4.86
CA ASP A 62 17.16 -30.68 5.17
C ASP A 62 16.03 -31.48 5.82
N THR A 63 14.93 -30.84 6.20
CA THR A 63 13.80 -31.54 6.82
C THR A 63 13.16 -32.48 5.80
N LYS A 64 12.99 -33.75 6.20
CA LYS A 64 12.33 -34.76 5.33
C LYS A 64 10.81 -34.64 5.43
N PRO A 65 10.09 -34.59 4.30
CA PRO A 65 8.65 -34.63 4.31
C PRO A 65 8.13 -36.00 4.75
N PHE A 66 7.05 -36.04 5.52
CA PHE A 66 6.36 -37.29 5.84
C PHE A 66 5.45 -37.74 4.68
N GLN A 67 5.06 -36.82 3.81
CA GLN A 67 4.28 -37.07 2.60
C GLN A 67 4.68 -36.11 1.48
N HIS A 68 4.73 -36.61 0.26
CA HIS A 68 4.85 -35.76 -0.93
C HIS A 68 3.92 -36.26 -2.04
N LYS A 69 3.60 -35.36 -2.95
CA LYS A 69 2.83 -35.66 -4.16
C LYS A 69 3.34 -34.81 -5.32
N ASP A 70 3.75 -35.48 -6.40
CA ASP A 70 4.03 -34.82 -7.67
C ASP A 70 2.72 -34.57 -8.40
N VAL A 71 2.61 -33.39 -9.00
CA VAL A 71 1.41 -32.91 -9.70
C VAL A 71 1.86 -32.09 -10.91
N ASP A 72 0.91 -31.80 -11.81
CA ASP A 72 1.16 -30.92 -12.96
C ASP A 72 -0.07 -30.03 -13.17
N ILE A 73 -0.21 -29.01 -12.32
CA ILE A 73 -1.37 -28.11 -12.33
C ILE A 73 -0.96 -26.77 -12.92
N HIS A 74 -1.38 -26.56 -14.16
CA HIS A 74 -1.08 -25.36 -14.92
C HIS A 74 -2.11 -24.27 -14.67
N VAL A 75 -1.64 -23.02 -14.43
CA VAL A 75 -2.48 -21.85 -14.20
C VAL A 75 -2.01 -20.71 -15.10
N GLU A 76 -2.80 -20.37 -16.09
CA GLU A 76 -2.54 -19.27 -17.02
C GLU A 76 -2.50 -17.90 -16.33
N PRO A 77 -1.83 -16.89 -16.93
CA PRO A 77 -1.80 -15.53 -16.41
C PRO A 77 -3.21 -14.97 -16.15
N PHE A 78 -3.41 -14.41 -14.98
CA PHE A 78 -4.67 -13.81 -14.52
C PHE A 78 -5.87 -14.77 -14.48
N LYS A 79 -5.60 -16.08 -14.33
CA LYS A 79 -6.62 -17.12 -14.20
C LYS A 79 -6.59 -17.75 -12.81
N THR A 80 -7.70 -18.40 -12.48
CA THR A 80 -7.89 -19.14 -11.23
C THR A 80 -8.24 -20.57 -11.55
N VAL A 81 -7.62 -21.52 -10.86
CA VAL A 81 -7.87 -22.95 -10.98
C VAL A 81 -8.19 -23.53 -9.61
N ARG A 82 -9.35 -24.17 -9.48
CA ARG A 82 -9.67 -25.02 -8.35
C ARG A 82 -9.12 -26.41 -8.60
N THR A 83 -8.36 -26.95 -7.67
CA THR A 83 -7.68 -28.23 -7.80
C THR A 83 -8.39 -29.33 -7.00
N GLU A 84 -8.01 -30.58 -7.25
CA GLU A 84 -8.43 -31.74 -6.43
C GLU A 84 -7.53 -31.94 -5.17
N LEU A 85 -6.61 -31.03 -4.92
CA LEU A 85 -5.69 -31.12 -3.79
C LEU A 85 -6.33 -30.54 -2.54
N ARG A 86 -6.27 -31.28 -1.44
CA ARG A 86 -6.68 -30.80 -0.14
C ARG A 86 -5.52 -30.11 0.53
N SER A 87 -5.70 -28.85 0.90
CA SER A 87 -4.67 -27.98 1.46
C SER A 87 -4.92 -27.61 2.94
N TYR A 88 -5.86 -28.30 3.58
CA TYR A 88 -6.08 -28.04 4.99
C TYR A 88 -4.78 -28.29 5.77
N ILE A 89 -4.39 -27.29 6.53
CA ILE A 89 -3.24 -27.31 7.42
C ILE A 89 -3.78 -27.02 8.81
N ASP A 90 -3.55 -27.94 9.72
CA ASP A 90 -3.49 -27.60 11.14
C ASP A 90 -2.15 -26.86 11.33
N SER A 91 -2.19 -25.54 11.38
CA SER A 91 -0.98 -24.71 11.43
C SER A 91 -0.13 -24.95 12.67
N ASP A 92 -0.69 -25.56 13.70
CA ASP A 92 0.06 -25.99 14.90
C ASP A 92 0.79 -27.32 14.72
N LYS A 93 0.37 -28.12 13.73
CA LYS A 93 0.88 -29.49 13.53
C LYS A 93 1.61 -29.71 12.22
N GLU A 94 1.28 -28.95 11.19
CA GLU A 94 1.78 -29.20 9.83
C GLU A 94 2.33 -27.96 9.16
N ARG A 95 3.23 -28.21 8.19
CA ARG A 95 3.74 -27.26 7.20
C ARG A 95 3.61 -27.87 5.82
N ILE A 96 3.31 -27.04 4.81
CA ILE A 96 3.33 -27.46 3.41
C ILE A 96 4.37 -26.63 2.66
N ARG A 97 5.17 -27.33 1.87
CA ARG A 97 6.06 -26.71 0.88
C ARG A 97 5.49 -26.96 -0.51
N TRP A 98 5.33 -25.88 -1.28
CA TRP A 98 4.81 -25.87 -2.63
C TRP A 98 5.94 -25.58 -3.59
N PHE A 99 6.04 -26.34 -4.69
CA PHE A 99 7.04 -26.16 -5.73
C PHE A 99 6.38 -25.75 -7.02
N PHE A 100 6.74 -24.58 -7.50
CA PHE A 100 6.22 -24.01 -8.73
C PHE A 100 7.29 -23.91 -9.80
N GLU A 101 6.88 -23.98 -11.07
CA GLU A 101 7.70 -23.73 -12.23
C GLU A 101 7.04 -22.65 -13.10
N SER A 102 7.86 -21.73 -13.62
CA SER A 102 7.44 -20.72 -14.60
C SER A 102 8.61 -20.46 -15.54
N LYS A 103 8.38 -20.58 -16.85
CA LYS A 103 9.42 -20.40 -17.90
C LYS A 103 10.72 -21.17 -17.62
N GLY A 104 10.63 -22.39 -17.10
CA GLY A 104 11.78 -23.22 -16.75
C GLY A 104 12.48 -22.88 -15.45
N GLU A 105 12.06 -21.85 -14.74
CA GLU A 105 12.58 -21.48 -13.42
C GLU A 105 11.73 -22.08 -12.31
N ARG A 106 12.38 -22.67 -11.30
CA ARG A 106 11.71 -23.31 -10.16
C ARG A 106 11.76 -22.44 -8.92
N HIS A 107 10.64 -22.42 -8.20
CA HIS A 107 10.44 -21.65 -6.99
C HIS A 107 9.74 -22.48 -5.92
N GLN A 108 9.98 -22.18 -4.65
CA GLN A 108 9.26 -22.81 -3.55
C GLN A 108 8.73 -21.77 -2.56
N ILE A 109 7.62 -22.11 -1.91
CA ILE A 109 7.09 -21.38 -0.77
C ILE A 109 6.62 -22.37 0.31
N GLN A 110 6.83 -22.00 1.57
CA GLN A 110 6.29 -22.72 2.73
C GLN A 110 5.04 -22.01 3.22
N THR A 111 4.02 -22.77 3.59
CA THR A 111 2.81 -22.26 4.24
C THR A 111 2.49 -23.03 5.53
N PRO A 112 2.01 -22.35 6.57
CA PRO A 112 1.94 -20.90 6.71
C PRO A 112 3.31 -20.23 6.62
N VAL A 113 3.35 -19.00 6.10
CA VAL A 113 4.58 -18.20 6.07
C VAL A 113 4.88 -17.72 7.50
N PRO A 114 6.14 -17.75 7.94
CA PRO A 114 6.51 -17.13 9.21
C PRO A 114 6.10 -15.66 9.26
N THR A 115 5.52 -15.21 10.36
CA THR A 115 4.99 -13.84 10.51
C THR A 115 6.04 -12.73 10.43
N THR A 116 7.32 -13.08 10.54
CA THR A 116 8.45 -12.14 10.41
C THR A 116 9.02 -12.07 9.01
N GLU A 117 8.47 -12.84 8.06
CA GLU A 117 8.93 -12.90 6.69
C GLU A 117 7.81 -12.49 5.75
N THR A 118 8.17 -11.87 4.64
CA THR A 118 7.23 -11.65 3.55
C THR A 118 6.96 -12.95 2.82
N ALA A 119 5.79 -13.09 2.21
CA ALA A 119 5.40 -14.26 1.43
C ALA A 119 6.19 -14.43 0.11
N SER A 120 7.44 -14.01 0.05
CA SER A 120 8.33 -14.15 -1.11
C SER A 120 8.70 -15.60 -1.35
N MET A 121 8.52 -16.07 -2.58
CA MET A 121 8.94 -17.42 -2.97
C MET A 121 10.46 -17.49 -3.10
N LYS A 122 11.06 -18.55 -2.53
CA LYS A 122 12.49 -18.84 -2.69
C LYS A 122 12.76 -19.42 -4.09
N PRO A 123 13.60 -18.77 -4.93
CA PRO A 123 14.01 -19.37 -6.19
C PRO A 123 14.94 -20.55 -5.92
N LEU A 124 14.77 -21.63 -6.69
CA LEU A 124 15.61 -22.82 -6.64
C LEU A 124 16.66 -22.86 -7.76
N SER A 125 16.42 -22.08 -8.82
CA SER A 125 17.37 -21.90 -9.91
C SER A 125 18.37 -20.81 -9.54
N LYS A 126 19.66 -21.04 -9.71
CA LYS A 126 20.74 -20.14 -9.28
C LYS A 126 20.67 -18.76 -9.98
N ASP A 127 20.26 -18.75 -11.24
CA ASP A 127 20.17 -17.54 -12.09
C ASP A 127 18.72 -17.14 -12.37
N ALA A 128 17.80 -17.47 -11.47
CA ALA A 128 16.39 -17.15 -11.63
C ALA A 128 16.20 -15.63 -11.75
N LYS A 129 15.51 -15.21 -12.83
CA LYS A 129 15.15 -13.82 -13.11
C LYS A 129 13.76 -13.49 -12.59
N LEU A 130 12.86 -14.48 -12.60
CA LEU A 130 11.52 -14.31 -12.08
C LEU A 130 11.53 -14.28 -10.56
N ARG A 131 10.64 -13.47 -9.99
CA ARG A 131 10.43 -13.39 -8.54
C ARG A 131 8.92 -13.38 -8.28
N PHE A 132 8.50 -14.16 -7.30
CA PHE A 132 7.09 -14.31 -6.97
C PHE A 132 6.83 -14.11 -5.48
N THR A 133 5.64 -13.59 -5.19
CA THR A 133 5.07 -13.54 -3.86
C THR A 133 3.84 -14.44 -3.85
N GLY A 134 3.76 -15.39 -2.91
CA GLY A 134 2.61 -16.28 -2.75
C GLY A 134 1.91 -16.02 -1.42
N ILE A 135 0.67 -15.55 -1.46
CA ILE A 135 -0.13 -15.27 -0.29
C ILE A 135 -1.17 -16.38 -0.14
N PHE A 136 -1.08 -17.13 0.95
CA PHE A 136 -1.99 -18.23 1.26
C PHE A 136 -3.02 -17.82 2.31
N THR A 137 -4.30 -17.99 1.99
CA THR A 137 -5.43 -17.77 2.90
C THR A 137 -5.92 -19.13 3.40
N PRO A 138 -5.56 -19.55 4.64
CA PRO A 138 -5.83 -20.93 5.12
C PRO A 138 -7.33 -21.24 5.20
N ALA A 139 -8.15 -20.30 5.67
CA ALA A 139 -9.59 -20.49 5.87
C ALA A 139 -10.34 -20.93 4.60
N GLU A 140 -9.83 -20.50 3.43
CA GLU A 140 -10.45 -20.72 2.14
C GLU A 140 -9.61 -21.65 1.23
N SER A 141 -8.51 -22.19 1.76
CA SER A 141 -7.56 -23.02 0.98
C SER A 141 -7.15 -22.34 -0.33
N HIS A 142 -6.84 -21.04 -0.29
CA HIS A 142 -6.59 -20.20 -1.45
C HIS A 142 -5.15 -19.69 -1.47
N LEU A 143 -4.45 -19.88 -2.59
CA LEU A 143 -3.10 -19.37 -2.83
C LEU A 143 -3.13 -18.38 -3.99
N ALA A 144 -2.88 -17.12 -3.73
CA ALA A 144 -2.68 -16.09 -4.74
C ALA A 144 -1.18 -15.89 -5.00
N ILE A 145 -0.80 -15.81 -6.28
CA ILE A 145 0.60 -15.64 -6.70
C ILE A 145 0.73 -14.35 -7.50
N PHE A 146 1.61 -13.46 -7.04
CA PHE A 146 1.93 -12.19 -7.67
C PHE A 146 3.37 -12.18 -8.19
N SER A 147 3.64 -11.39 -9.23
CA SER A 147 5.02 -11.02 -9.57
C SER A 147 5.58 -10.12 -8.47
N SER A 148 6.72 -10.46 -7.90
CA SER A 148 7.41 -9.59 -6.95
C SER A 148 8.19 -8.53 -7.71
N ALA A 149 7.94 -7.26 -7.38
CA ALA A 149 8.71 -6.14 -7.86
C ALA A 149 9.86 -5.80 -6.89
N ASN A 150 10.86 -5.09 -7.39
CA ASN A 150 11.79 -4.38 -6.52
C ASN A 150 11.04 -3.19 -5.89
N LEU A 151 10.62 -3.31 -4.65
CA LEU A 151 9.79 -2.30 -3.99
C LEU A 151 10.45 -0.91 -3.89
N ASN A 152 11.77 -0.83 -3.88
CA ASN A 152 12.48 0.46 -3.96
C ASN A 152 12.29 1.19 -5.29
N ALA A 153 12.00 0.45 -6.38
CA ALA A 153 11.99 1.01 -7.72
C ALA A 153 10.96 0.29 -8.62
N TRP A 154 9.76 0.02 -8.07
CA TRP A 154 8.74 -0.76 -8.79
C TRP A 154 8.10 0.00 -9.95
N MET A 155 8.11 1.33 -9.93
CA MET A 155 7.61 2.13 -11.04
C MET A 155 8.52 2.10 -12.27
N ARG A 156 9.76 1.61 -12.14
CA ARG A 156 10.71 1.45 -13.26
C ARG A 156 10.16 0.59 -14.39
N GLU A 157 9.37 -0.43 -14.05
CA GLU A 157 8.82 -1.38 -15.01
C GLU A 157 7.62 -0.84 -15.80
N LEU A 158 7.14 0.36 -15.45
CA LEU A 158 5.99 1.00 -16.06
C LEU A 158 6.43 2.07 -17.06
N LYS A 159 5.62 2.30 -18.10
CA LYS A 159 5.90 3.28 -19.14
C LYS A 159 5.63 4.70 -18.68
N ASP A 160 6.33 5.65 -19.30
CA ASP A 160 6.23 7.07 -18.98
C ASP A 160 4.86 7.68 -19.32
N ASP A 161 4.16 7.14 -20.32
CA ASP A 161 2.83 7.57 -20.73
C ASP A 161 1.69 7.04 -19.84
N THR A 162 2.02 6.24 -18.83
CA THR A 162 1.05 5.70 -17.86
C THR A 162 0.50 6.84 -17.00
N LEU A 163 -0.83 7.01 -16.95
CA LEU A 163 -1.46 7.95 -16.02
C LEU A 163 -1.21 7.49 -14.57
N LEU A 164 -0.77 8.41 -13.71
CA LEU A 164 -0.48 8.08 -12.32
C LEU A 164 -1.73 7.57 -11.57
N SER A 165 -2.93 7.99 -11.97
CA SER A 165 -4.20 7.53 -11.40
C SER A 165 -4.59 6.11 -11.79
N SER A 166 -3.97 5.53 -12.83
CA SER A 166 -4.22 4.13 -13.22
C SER A 166 -3.46 3.11 -12.38
N LEU A 167 -2.50 3.56 -11.59
CA LEU A 167 -1.63 2.69 -10.81
C LEU A 167 -2.31 2.17 -9.54
N SER A 168 -1.93 0.97 -9.15
CA SER A 168 -2.14 0.42 -7.81
C SER A 168 -1.03 0.90 -6.91
N ILE A 169 -1.34 1.77 -5.94
CA ILE A 169 -0.32 2.48 -5.14
C ILE A 169 -0.51 2.19 -3.65
N PRO A 170 0.48 1.60 -2.98
CA PRO A 170 0.50 1.58 -1.52
C PRO A 170 0.66 2.99 -0.96
N GLY A 171 -0.16 3.34 0.02
CA GLY A 171 -0.12 4.59 0.75
C GLY A 171 -0.21 4.37 2.26
N THR A 172 0.12 5.41 3.03
CA THR A 172 0.02 5.39 4.50
C THR A 172 -0.72 6.62 5.02
N HIS A 173 -1.58 6.39 6.01
CA HIS A 173 -2.30 7.44 6.74
C HIS A 173 -1.38 8.05 7.79
N ASN A 174 -1.41 9.36 7.95
CA ASN A 174 -0.51 10.05 8.88
C ASN A 174 0.91 9.47 8.86
N SER A 175 1.49 9.40 7.69
CA SER A 175 2.68 8.62 7.34
C SER A 175 3.86 8.74 8.30
N PRO A 176 4.18 9.93 8.89
CA PRO A 176 5.30 10.09 9.82
C PRO A 176 4.99 9.69 11.26
N THR A 177 3.78 9.22 11.59
CA THR A 177 3.36 8.93 12.98
C THR A 177 3.84 7.57 13.49
N CYS A 178 5.13 7.29 13.36
CA CYS A 178 5.79 6.06 13.85
C CYS A 178 6.47 6.23 15.22
N HIS A 179 6.42 7.40 15.79
CA HIS A 179 7.07 7.73 17.07
C HIS A 179 6.25 7.31 18.28
N VAL A 180 6.89 7.30 19.47
CA VAL A 180 6.17 7.22 20.74
C VAL A 180 5.31 8.46 20.89
N ALA A 181 4.01 8.28 20.94
CA ALA A 181 3.00 9.34 20.94
C ALA A 181 1.86 9.00 21.91
N PRO A 182 0.96 9.96 22.22
CA PRO A 182 -0.25 9.65 22.98
C PRO A 182 -1.07 8.52 22.34
N PRO A 183 -1.87 7.79 23.11
CA PRO A 183 -2.76 6.78 22.58
C PRO A 183 -3.60 7.30 21.40
N SER A 184 -3.86 6.45 20.40
CA SER A 184 -4.62 6.79 19.18
C SER A 184 -3.98 7.82 18.23
N VAL A 185 -2.79 8.37 18.57
CA VAL A 185 -2.06 9.30 17.69
C VAL A 185 -1.11 8.56 16.75
N ARG A 186 -0.47 7.50 17.23
CA ARG A 186 0.42 6.67 16.41
C ARG A 186 -0.36 5.83 15.41
N CYS A 187 -0.04 5.98 14.11
CA CYS A 187 -0.71 5.27 13.02
C CYS A 187 0.23 4.31 12.27
N GLN A 188 1.55 4.44 12.44
CA GLN A 188 2.51 3.65 11.66
C GLN A 188 3.45 2.82 12.54
N ALA A 189 3.74 1.60 12.07
CA ALA A 189 4.69 0.70 12.73
C ALA A 189 6.14 1.13 12.48
N VAL A 190 6.43 1.63 11.26
CA VAL A 190 7.77 1.88 10.73
C VAL A 190 7.94 3.31 10.21
N SER A 191 9.19 3.75 10.07
CA SER A 191 9.53 5.10 9.60
C SER A 191 9.13 5.34 8.14
N PRO A 192 8.97 6.61 7.71
CA PRO A 192 8.75 6.97 6.31
C PRO A 192 9.80 6.39 5.35
N ARG A 193 11.07 6.40 5.74
CA ARG A 193 12.16 5.78 4.97
C ARG A 193 11.92 4.29 4.74
N GLU A 194 11.49 3.56 5.75
CA GLU A 194 11.19 2.13 5.62
C GLU A 194 9.93 1.89 4.78
N GLN A 195 8.92 2.74 4.91
CA GLN A 195 7.73 2.72 4.05
C GLN A 195 8.09 2.88 2.57
N LEU A 196 8.93 3.88 2.22
CA LEU A 196 9.41 4.13 0.85
C LEU A 196 10.17 2.93 0.27
N LYS A 197 11.09 2.34 1.06
CA LYS A 197 11.84 1.14 0.66
C LYS A 197 10.94 -0.06 0.36
N ASN A 198 9.79 -0.13 1.00
CA ASN A 198 8.82 -1.21 0.85
C ASN A 198 7.61 -0.87 -0.03
N GLY A 199 7.78 0.09 -0.94
CA GLY A 199 6.86 0.33 -2.05
C GLY A 199 5.80 1.40 -1.84
N VAL A 200 5.73 2.02 -0.66
CA VAL A 200 4.78 3.11 -0.41
C VAL A 200 5.13 4.32 -1.27
N ARG A 201 4.13 4.86 -2.00
CA ARG A 201 4.27 6.03 -2.90
C ARG A 201 3.15 7.06 -2.73
N PHE A 202 2.41 6.98 -1.65
CA PHE A 202 1.46 8.00 -1.22
C PHE A 202 1.61 8.24 0.28
N PHE A 203 1.86 9.47 0.66
CA PHE A 203 1.92 9.93 2.05
C PHE A 203 0.78 10.88 2.36
N ASP A 204 0.02 10.60 3.41
CA ASP A 204 -0.92 11.52 4.03
C ASP A 204 -0.18 12.31 5.13
N ILE A 205 0.01 13.59 4.89
CA ILE A 205 0.81 14.48 5.74
C ILE A 205 -0.08 15.58 6.29
N ARG A 206 0.04 15.80 7.60
CA ARG A 206 -0.69 16.83 8.32
C ARG A 206 0.27 17.74 9.06
N VAL A 207 0.13 19.05 8.83
CA VAL A 207 1.10 20.05 9.30
C VAL A 207 0.44 21.22 10.00
N GLN A 208 1.17 21.75 10.99
CA GLN A 208 0.86 22.99 11.69
C GLN A 208 1.95 24.02 11.40
N PRO A 209 1.63 25.16 10.75
CA PRO A 209 2.55 26.30 10.67
C PRO A 209 2.88 26.83 12.08
N LYS A 210 4.16 26.84 12.44
CA LYS A 210 4.59 27.34 13.77
C LYS A 210 4.69 28.84 13.81
N PHE A 211 5.11 29.47 12.69
CA PHE A 211 5.30 30.93 12.58
C PHE A 211 4.56 31.45 11.35
N PRO A 212 3.20 31.40 11.34
CA PRO A 212 2.41 31.63 10.13
C PRO A 212 2.50 33.06 9.58
N ASN A 213 2.86 34.02 10.40
CA ASN A 213 2.98 35.45 10.01
C ASN A 213 4.41 35.85 9.61
N ASP A 214 5.41 35.02 9.87
CA ASP A 214 6.79 35.28 9.53
C ASP A 214 7.07 34.68 8.13
N LYS A 215 7.47 35.55 7.19
CA LYS A 215 7.73 35.13 5.79
C LYS A 215 9.05 34.39 5.63
N ASP A 216 9.98 34.57 6.53
CA ASP A 216 11.30 33.95 6.49
C ASP A 216 11.33 32.58 7.18
N LYS A 217 10.23 32.20 7.82
CA LYS A 217 10.07 30.95 8.57
C LYS A 217 9.34 29.88 7.75
N ASP A 218 9.89 28.67 7.79
CA ASP A 218 9.37 27.51 7.05
C ASP A 218 8.93 26.35 7.96
N GLU A 219 8.98 26.52 9.29
CA GLU A 219 8.71 25.46 10.23
C GLU A 219 7.25 25.02 10.20
N LEU A 220 7.03 23.83 9.63
CA LEU A 220 5.79 23.08 9.62
C LEU A 220 5.94 21.88 10.56
N ALA A 221 5.33 21.95 11.74
CA ALA A 221 5.32 20.83 12.67
C ALA A 221 4.38 19.72 12.14
N LEU A 222 4.85 18.48 12.22
CA LEU A 222 4.03 17.30 11.90
C LEU A 222 3.08 17.02 13.07
N VAL A 223 1.79 16.88 12.76
CA VAL A 223 0.73 16.73 13.76
C VAL A 223 -0.29 15.65 13.36
N HIS A 224 -1.03 15.15 14.34
CA HIS A 224 -2.22 14.34 14.14
C HIS A 224 -3.39 15.00 14.89
N SER A 225 -4.32 15.61 14.17
CA SER A 225 -5.37 16.46 14.74
C SER A 225 -4.73 17.61 15.55
N THR A 226 -4.97 17.68 16.84
CA THR A 226 -4.40 18.70 17.76
C THR A 226 -3.11 18.25 18.45
N PHE A 227 -2.66 17.03 18.22
CA PHE A 227 -1.54 16.42 18.96
C PHE A 227 -0.24 16.42 18.16
N PRO A 228 0.92 16.67 18.81
CA PRO A 228 2.21 16.38 18.19
C PRO A 228 2.36 14.87 17.97
N ILE A 229 3.09 14.48 16.94
CA ILE A 229 3.29 13.06 16.58
C ILE A 229 4.38 12.37 17.43
N SER A 230 5.00 13.08 18.34
CA SER A 230 6.07 12.56 19.19
C SER A 230 6.06 13.22 20.56
N LEU A 231 6.25 12.42 21.62
CA LEU A 231 6.44 12.89 22.99
C LEU A 231 7.84 13.43 23.27
N THR A 232 8.80 13.23 22.36
CA THR A 232 10.19 13.67 22.49
C THR A 232 10.51 14.97 21.77
N GLY A 233 9.49 15.77 21.48
CA GLY A 233 9.59 17.06 20.80
C GLY A 233 9.00 17.06 19.39
N ASP A 234 8.81 18.26 18.86
CA ASP A 234 8.24 18.47 17.53
C ASP A 234 9.07 17.78 16.46
N LYS A 235 8.39 17.21 15.48
CA LYS A 235 8.96 16.69 14.23
C LYS A 235 8.53 17.62 13.11
N TYR A 236 9.40 17.87 12.15
CA TYR A 236 9.16 18.88 11.14
C TYR A 236 9.06 18.29 9.74
N PHE A 237 8.20 18.89 8.93
CA PHE A 237 7.98 18.48 7.55
C PHE A 237 9.25 18.61 6.69
N ARG A 238 10.12 19.57 7.00
CA ARG A 238 11.41 19.77 6.32
C ARG A 238 12.31 18.54 6.39
N ASP A 239 12.34 17.86 7.52
CA ASP A 239 13.17 16.66 7.69
C ASP A 239 12.59 15.48 6.91
N LEU A 240 11.26 15.34 6.93
CA LEU A 240 10.57 14.35 6.08
C LEU A 240 10.76 14.62 4.59
N GLU A 241 10.66 15.87 4.14
CA GLU A 241 10.90 16.24 2.75
C GLU A 241 12.31 15.85 2.29
N ARG A 242 13.34 16.10 3.14
CA ARG A 242 14.72 15.70 2.84
C ARG A 242 14.86 14.19 2.68
N GLU A 243 14.22 13.39 3.55
CA GLU A 243 14.21 11.93 3.40
C GLU A 243 13.56 11.49 2.09
N VAL A 244 12.47 12.14 1.69
CA VAL A 244 11.78 11.86 0.43
C VAL A 244 12.65 12.25 -0.78
N ILE A 245 13.27 13.42 -0.75
CA ILE A 245 14.16 13.88 -1.83
C ILE A 245 15.36 12.94 -1.97
N ASP A 246 16.00 12.57 -0.86
CA ASP A 246 17.11 11.59 -0.84
C ASP A 246 16.67 10.25 -1.48
N PHE A 247 15.49 9.76 -1.11
CA PHE A 247 14.94 8.54 -1.72
C PHE A 247 14.75 8.68 -3.24
N LEU A 248 14.16 9.78 -3.70
CA LEU A 248 13.89 10.01 -5.13
C LEU A 248 15.18 10.23 -5.94
N GLU A 249 16.23 10.78 -5.33
CA GLU A 249 17.55 10.90 -5.96
C GLU A 249 18.21 9.55 -6.21
N HIS A 250 18.10 8.64 -5.26
CA HIS A 250 18.61 7.27 -5.39
C HIS A 250 17.70 6.36 -6.25
N ASN A 251 16.43 6.74 -6.42
CA ASN A 251 15.43 5.98 -7.17
C ASN A 251 14.69 6.88 -8.18
N PRO A 252 15.37 7.38 -9.23
CA PRO A 252 14.84 8.40 -10.14
C PRO A 252 13.65 7.91 -10.99
N SER A 253 13.39 6.62 -11.05
CA SER A 253 12.20 6.05 -11.70
C SER A 253 10.91 6.29 -10.92
N GLU A 254 11.04 6.60 -9.64
CA GLU A 254 9.91 6.70 -8.71
C GLU A 254 9.35 8.12 -8.62
N THR A 255 8.13 8.21 -8.11
CA THR A 255 7.49 9.46 -7.67
C THR A 255 6.81 9.23 -6.34
N LEU A 256 6.58 10.27 -5.57
CA LEU A 256 5.78 10.23 -4.34
C LEU A 256 4.63 11.22 -4.44
N ILE A 257 3.42 10.77 -4.14
CA ILE A 257 2.26 11.64 -3.96
C ILE A 257 2.21 12.05 -2.49
N ILE A 258 2.18 13.35 -2.21
CA ILE A 258 1.94 13.88 -0.87
C ILE A 258 0.56 14.54 -0.83
N SER A 259 -0.36 13.96 -0.06
CA SER A 259 -1.60 14.59 0.36
C SER A 259 -1.32 15.46 1.59
N LEU A 260 -1.34 16.77 1.40
CA LEU A 260 -0.96 17.72 2.44
C LEU A 260 -2.19 18.44 2.99
N LYS A 261 -2.36 18.41 4.31
CA LYS A 261 -3.47 19.04 5.04
C LYS A 261 -2.94 19.92 6.17
N ARG A 262 -3.56 21.08 6.37
CA ARG A 262 -3.33 21.89 7.55
C ARG A 262 -4.14 21.35 8.72
N GLU A 263 -3.48 21.11 9.84
CA GLU A 263 -4.08 20.71 11.13
C GLU A 263 -3.32 21.38 12.29
N GLY A 264 -3.66 21.03 13.51
CA GLY A 264 -3.03 21.54 14.72
C GLY A 264 -3.73 22.77 15.33
N PRO A 265 -3.44 23.09 16.60
CA PRO A 265 -3.99 24.24 17.28
C PRO A 265 -3.36 25.56 16.78
N GLY A 266 -4.08 26.67 16.98
CA GLY A 266 -3.61 28.00 16.65
C GLY A 266 -4.43 28.73 15.59
N THR A 267 -4.01 29.94 15.22
CA THR A 267 -4.76 30.85 14.34
C THR A 267 -4.25 30.86 12.89
N HIS A 268 -3.42 29.88 12.51
CA HIS A 268 -2.89 29.76 11.15
C HIS A 268 -3.98 29.47 10.12
N THR A 269 -3.81 29.94 8.88
CA THR A 269 -4.75 29.77 7.78
C THR A 269 -4.20 28.89 6.66
N ASP A 270 -5.08 28.48 5.76
CA ASP A 270 -4.71 27.70 4.56
C ASP A 270 -3.83 28.53 3.61
N GLU A 271 -4.15 29.82 3.44
CA GLU A 271 -3.38 30.74 2.61
C GLU A 271 -1.95 30.92 3.13
N GLN A 272 -1.79 31.00 4.47
CA GLN A 272 -0.46 31.04 5.09
C GLN A 272 0.31 29.75 4.83
N LEU A 273 -0.33 28.56 4.95
CA LEU A 273 0.28 27.30 4.57
C LEU A 273 0.67 27.30 3.08
N SER A 274 -0.23 27.73 2.19
CA SER A 274 0.06 27.76 0.76
C SER A 274 1.26 28.64 0.41
N ARG A 275 1.41 29.79 1.10
CA ARG A 275 2.57 30.68 0.97
C ARG A 275 3.86 29.96 1.41
N ILE A 276 3.84 29.34 2.61
CA ILE A 276 5.01 28.63 3.15
C ILE A 276 5.46 27.52 2.17
N ILE A 277 4.52 26.70 1.68
CA ILE A 277 4.86 25.63 0.74
C ILE A 277 5.43 26.18 -0.56
N ARG A 278 4.83 27.23 -1.16
CA ARG A 278 5.33 27.88 -2.36
C ARG A 278 6.74 28.46 -2.16
N ASP A 279 6.94 29.20 -1.10
CA ASP A 279 8.15 30.02 -0.91
C ASP A 279 9.36 29.20 -0.40
N HIS A 280 9.11 28.11 0.31
CA HIS A 280 10.18 27.38 0.99
C HIS A 280 10.35 25.92 0.54
N TYR A 281 9.33 25.31 -0.05
CA TYR A 281 9.35 23.89 -0.44
C TYR A 281 9.20 23.72 -1.96
N ALA A 282 8.07 24.11 -2.51
CA ALA A 282 7.72 23.91 -3.91
C ALA A 282 8.11 25.10 -4.80
N ARG A 283 9.34 25.59 -4.65
CA ARG A 283 9.90 26.69 -5.48
C ARG A 283 10.09 26.25 -6.94
N PRO A 284 10.12 27.21 -7.88
CA PRO A 284 10.51 26.92 -9.25
C PRO A 284 11.86 26.19 -9.31
N GLY A 285 11.92 25.06 -10.04
CA GLY A 285 13.10 24.21 -10.15
C GLY A 285 13.28 23.20 -9.00
N SER A 286 12.41 23.20 -7.99
CA SER A 286 12.39 22.16 -6.96
C SER A 286 11.86 20.83 -7.52
N ARG A 287 11.92 19.77 -6.69
CA ARG A 287 11.40 18.43 -7.06
C ARG A 287 9.87 18.32 -6.86
N TRP A 288 9.14 19.41 -6.78
CA TRP A 288 7.70 19.38 -6.65
C TRP A 288 6.99 19.50 -8.00
N TYR A 289 5.99 18.65 -8.20
CA TYR A 289 5.03 18.75 -9.29
C TYR A 289 3.78 19.45 -8.76
N THR A 290 3.52 20.65 -9.24
CA THR A 290 2.44 21.54 -8.78
C THR A 290 1.42 21.88 -9.86
N ASP A 291 1.51 21.28 -11.05
CA ASP A 291 0.45 21.42 -12.05
C ASP A 291 -0.86 20.82 -11.48
N PRO A 292 -2.01 21.51 -11.64
CA PRO A 292 -3.28 21.05 -11.07
C PRO A 292 -3.92 19.86 -11.81
N LYS A 293 -3.24 19.26 -12.76
CA LYS A 293 -3.68 18.03 -13.46
C LYS A 293 -2.97 16.79 -12.86
N ILE A 294 -3.63 15.64 -12.94
CA ILE A 294 -2.99 14.36 -12.65
C ILE A 294 -1.94 14.07 -13.73
N PRO A 295 -0.65 13.87 -13.35
CA PRO A 295 0.42 13.66 -14.33
C PRO A 295 0.41 12.24 -14.91
N THR A 296 1.13 12.07 -16.02
CA THR A 296 1.68 10.78 -16.40
C THR A 296 2.86 10.44 -15.50
N LEU A 297 3.26 9.17 -15.49
CA LEU A 297 4.40 8.73 -14.70
C LEU A 297 5.69 9.43 -15.13
N GLY A 298 5.91 9.62 -16.44
CA GLY A 298 7.06 10.35 -16.96
C GLY A 298 7.14 11.81 -16.51
N GLU A 299 5.99 12.51 -16.43
CA GLU A 299 5.93 13.88 -15.89
C GLU A 299 6.25 13.92 -14.39
N ALA A 300 5.96 12.84 -13.67
CA ALA A 300 6.07 12.75 -12.21
C ALA A 300 7.40 12.15 -11.70
N ARG A 301 8.13 11.38 -12.52
CA ARG A 301 9.37 10.72 -12.08
C ARG A 301 10.36 11.68 -11.43
N GLY A 302 10.93 11.25 -10.31
CA GLY A 302 11.88 12.03 -9.51
C GLY A 302 11.25 13.22 -8.78
N LYS A 303 9.92 13.34 -8.76
CA LYS A 303 9.20 14.47 -8.17
C LYS A 303 8.23 14.06 -7.08
N ILE A 304 7.87 15.03 -6.24
CA ILE A 304 6.80 14.97 -5.26
C ILE A 304 5.56 15.59 -5.89
N VAL A 305 4.50 14.81 -6.04
CA VAL A 305 3.23 15.29 -6.60
C VAL A 305 2.35 15.83 -5.47
N LEU A 306 2.02 17.12 -5.54
CA LEU A 306 1.19 17.79 -4.52
C LEU A 306 -0.29 17.52 -4.72
N VAL A 307 -0.92 16.82 -3.78
CA VAL A 307 -2.37 16.77 -3.58
C VAL A 307 -2.71 17.65 -2.39
N ARG A 308 -3.31 18.81 -2.64
CA ARG A 308 -3.57 19.80 -1.59
C ARG A 308 -4.96 19.67 -0.99
N ARG A 309 -5.02 19.57 0.33
CA ARG A 309 -6.26 19.60 1.13
C ARG A 309 -6.37 20.95 1.90
N PHE A 310 -5.98 22.04 1.25
CA PHE A 310 -6.01 23.41 1.77
C PHE A 310 -6.30 24.40 0.64
N ASN A 311 -6.87 25.55 0.99
CA ASN A 311 -7.07 26.65 0.08
C ASN A 311 -5.75 27.38 -0.21
N ILE A 312 -5.67 28.00 -1.39
CA ILE A 312 -4.44 28.68 -1.85
C ILE A 312 -4.64 30.19 -1.94
N LEU A 313 -3.52 30.90 -1.89
CA LEU A 313 -3.45 32.33 -2.16
C LEU A 313 -4.07 32.66 -3.52
N GLU A 314 -4.67 33.84 -3.66
CA GLU A 314 -5.31 34.29 -4.91
C GLU A 314 -4.36 34.24 -6.09
N GLU A 315 -3.13 34.73 -5.92
CA GLU A 315 -2.09 34.69 -6.95
C GLU A 315 -1.72 33.28 -7.44
N LEU A 316 -1.88 32.23 -6.60
CA LEU A 316 -1.65 30.85 -7.01
C LEU A 316 -2.78 30.28 -7.87
N LYS A 317 -3.96 30.90 -7.87
CA LYS A 317 -5.07 30.51 -8.73
C LYS A 317 -4.81 30.83 -10.20
N GLU A 318 -4.00 31.86 -10.47
CA GLU A 318 -3.64 32.32 -11.81
C GLU A 318 -2.49 31.50 -12.44
N ILE A 319 -1.79 30.68 -11.65
CA ILE A 319 -0.71 29.84 -12.16
C ILE A 319 -1.25 28.76 -13.11
N HIS A 320 -0.39 28.25 -13.98
CA HIS A 320 -0.73 27.25 -15.00
C HIS A 320 -1.88 27.69 -15.93
N GLY A 321 -1.91 28.98 -16.27
CA GLY A 321 -2.95 29.56 -17.16
C GLY A 321 -4.33 29.65 -16.52
N GLY A 322 -4.39 30.03 -15.26
CA GLY A 322 -5.63 30.14 -14.47
C GLY A 322 -6.22 28.83 -14.00
N ARG A 323 -5.47 27.72 -14.10
CA ARG A 323 -5.93 26.39 -13.63
C ARG A 323 -5.65 26.13 -12.14
N GLY A 324 -4.86 26.99 -11.50
CA GLY A 324 -4.49 26.89 -10.09
C GLY A 324 -3.18 26.14 -9.87
N TRP A 325 -2.96 25.66 -8.66
CA TRP A 325 -1.69 25.12 -8.17
C TRP A 325 -1.90 23.87 -7.31
N GLY A 326 -1.27 22.77 -7.69
CA GLY A 326 -1.43 21.45 -7.09
C GLY A 326 -2.77 20.78 -7.41
N ILE A 327 -2.83 19.46 -7.34
CA ILE A 327 -4.06 18.68 -7.54
C ILE A 327 -5.03 19.03 -6.42
N ASN A 328 -6.21 19.53 -6.79
CA ASN A 328 -7.17 20.10 -5.85
C ASN A 328 -8.01 19.03 -5.16
N ALA A 329 -7.77 18.82 -3.86
CA ALA A 329 -8.53 17.95 -2.98
C ALA A 329 -9.31 18.73 -1.91
N THR A 330 -9.53 20.06 -2.07
CA THR A 330 -10.42 20.82 -1.19
C THR A 330 -11.86 20.35 -1.35
N GLY A 331 -12.63 20.39 -0.26
CA GLY A 331 -14.02 19.93 -0.29
C GLY A 331 -14.19 18.43 -0.42
N TRP A 332 -13.18 17.64 -0.09
CA TRP A 332 -13.36 16.21 0.07
C TRP A 332 -14.28 15.92 1.27
N ALA A 333 -15.27 15.07 1.05
CA ALA A 333 -16.33 14.83 2.03
C ALA A 333 -15.78 14.17 3.29
N ASP A 334 -16.17 14.72 4.41
CA ASP A 334 -15.82 14.19 5.73
C ASP A 334 -16.49 12.84 6.00
N ASN A 335 -15.79 11.93 6.66
CA ASN A 335 -16.29 10.62 7.11
C ASN A 335 -17.14 9.86 6.07
N CYS A 336 -16.70 9.83 4.80
CA CYS A 336 -17.51 9.37 3.68
C CYS A 336 -17.20 7.93 3.26
N ALA A 337 -18.23 7.17 2.89
CA ALA A 337 -18.10 5.84 2.31
C ALA A 337 -17.73 5.87 0.82
N ASN A 338 -18.09 6.94 0.12
CA ASN A 338 -17.75 7.21 -1.27
C ASN A 338 -18.20 8.63 -1.63
N ALA A 339 -17.26 9.45 -2.09
CA ALA A 339 -17.56 10.79 -2.57
C ALA A 339 -16.59 11.19 -3.68
N THR A 340 -17.00 12.16 -4.50
CA THR A 340 -16.12 12.78 -5.51
C THR A 340 -15.81 14.19 -5.05
N CYS A 341 -14.53 14.55 -4.99
CA CYS A 341 -14.13 15.93 -4.71
C CYS A 341 -14.67 16.88 -5.80
N PRO A 342 -14.98 18.14 -5.46
CA PRO A 342 -15.50 19.12 -6.43
C PRO A 342 -14.65 19.29 -7.68
N SER A 343 -13.34 19.08 -7.60
CA SER A 343 -12.44 19.11 -8.76
C SER A 343 -12.69 17.99 -9.78
N GLY A 344 -13.41 16.93 -9.41
CA GLY A 344 -13.57 15.72 -10.22
C GLY A 344 -12.32 14.83 -10.33
N GLN A 345 -11.19 15.25 -9.74
CA GLN A 345 -9.91 14.54 -9.86
C GLN A 345 -9.71 13.44 -8.82
N ILE A 346 -10.55 13.38 -7.78
CA ILE A 346 -10.41 12.44 -6.68
C ILE A 346 -11.79 11.85 -6.34
N ILE A 347 -11.84 10.53 -6.29
CA ILE A 347 -12.93 9.75 -5.71
C ILE A 347 -12.40 9.14 -4.43
N ILE A 348 -13.06 9.44 -3.31
CA ILE A 348 -12.56 9.17 -1.96
C ILE A 348 -13.47 8.23 -1.18
N GLN A 349 -12.88 7.29 -0.46
CA GLN A 349 -13.44 6.60 0.71
C GLN A 349 -12.60 6.99 1.92
N ASP A 350 -13.22 7.69 2.88
CA ASP A 350 -12.57 8.14 4.11
C ASP A 350 -13.54 8.00 5.31
N PHE A 351 -14.21 6.83 5.39
CA PHE A 351 -15.02 6.51 6.56
C PHE A 351 -14.11 6.14 7.72
N TYR A 352 -13.93 7.02 8.69
CA TYR A 352 -12.97 6.86 9.77
C TYR A 352 -13.61 6.77 11.17
N GLU A 353 -14.88 7.18 11.35
CA GLU A 353 -15.57 7.10 12.63
C GLU A 353 -16.09 5.69 12.91
N VAL A 354 -15.30 4.90 13.61
CA VAL A 354 -15.69 3.57 14.08
C VAL A 354 -16.09 3.65 15.54
N MET A 355 -17.38 3.97 15.79
CA MET A 355 -17.92 4.15 17.14
C MET A 355 -17.95 2.85 17.94
N GLU A 356 -18.14 1.71 17.27
CA GLU A 356 -18.22 0.37 17.85
C GLU A 356 -17.34 -0.62 17.07
N THR A 357 -16.79 -1.63 17.76
CA THR A 357 -15.96 -2.65 17.11
C THR A 357 -16.68 -3.42 16.01
N GLN A 358 -18.00 -3.59 16.11
CA GLN A 358 -18.82 -4.18 15.05
C GLN A 358 -18.81 -3.34 13.75
N ASN A 359 -18.58 -2.01 13.84
CA ASN A 359 -18.51 -1.13 12.67
C ASN A 359 -17.21 -1.33 11.86
N ILE A 360 -16.24 -2.10 12.36
CA ILE A 360 -15.05 -2.49 11.59
C ILE A 360 -15.45 -3.29 10.35
N ASN A 361 -16.45 -4.16 10.44
CA ASN A 361 -16.96 -4.89 9.28
C ASN A 361 -17.55 -3.95 8.23
N LYS A 362 -18.23 -2.88 8.67
CA LYS A 362 -18.73 -1.83 7.76
C LYS A 362 -17.59 -1.09 7.07
N LYS A 363 -16.50 -0.79 7.81
CA LYS A 363 -15.28 -0.22 7.24
C LYS A 363 -14.67 -1.14 6.17
N ILE A 364 -14.52 -2.43 6.46
CA ILE A 364 -14.03 -3.44 5.50
C ILE A 364 -14.91 -3.45 4.23
N GLN A 365 -16.22 -3.41 4.39
CA GLN A 365 -17.15 -3.35 3.25
C GLN A 365 -16.92 -2.11 2.39
N TYR A 366 -16.75 -0.93 2.99
CA TYR A 366 -16.51 0.30 2.24
C TYR A 366 -15.14 0.28 1.51
N VAL A 367 -14.11 -0.24 2.17
CA VAL A 367 -12.79 -0.45 1.57
C VAL A 367 -12.89 -1.36 0.34
N THR A 368 -13.51 -2.53 0.48
CA THR A 368 -13.62 -3.50 -0.62
C THR A 368 -14.49 -2.98 -1.77
N ASN A 369 -15.58 -2.28 -1.47
CA ASN A 369 -16.41 -1.63 -2.49
C ASN A 369 -15.65 -0.54 -3.26
N HIS A 370 -14.77 0.20 -2.58
CA HIS A 370 -13.96 1.23 -3.25
C HIS A 370 -12.88 0.61 -4.13
N CYS A 371 -12.21 -0.45 -3.67
CA CYS A 371 -11.30 -1.25 -4.51
C CYS A 371 -12.01 -1.78 -5.77
N LYS A 372 -13.24 -2.28 -5.62
CA LYS A 372 -14.04 -2.76 -6.76
C LYS A 372 -14.28 -1.65 -7.77
N ARG A 373 -14.70 -0.45 -7.34
CA ARG A 373 -14.89 0.70 -8.24
C ARG A 373 -13.61 1.08 -8.98
N ALA A 374 -12.46 1.11 -8.30
CA ALA A 374 -11.17 1.37 -8.92
C ALA A 374 -10.83 0.30 -9.97
N SER A 375 -11.03 -0.99 -9.65
CA SER A 375 -10.67 -2.12 -10.51
C SER A 375 -11.46 -2.18 -11.81
N GLU A 376 -12.66 -1.63 -11.83
CA GLU A 376 -13.55 -1.63 -12.99
C GLU A 376 -13.28 -0.47 -13.96
N THR A 377 -12.41 0.46 -13.57
CA THR A 377 -12.02 1.61 -14.39
C THR A 377 -10.98 1.18 -15.42
N CYS A 378 -11.10 1.67 -16.64
CA CYS A 378 -10.13 1.50 -17.70
C CYS A 378 -9.58 2.87 -18.10
N TYR A 379 -8.29 3.07 -17.92
CA TYR A 379 -7.60 4.32 -18.18
C TYR A 379 -7.00 4.32 -19.60
N PRO A 380 -6.99 5.47 -20.30
CA PRO A 380 -6.25 5.58 -21.56
C PRO A 380 -4.75 5.50 -21.30
N PHE A 381 -3.99 5.16 -22.35
CA PHE A 381 -2.55 5.34 -22.38
C PHE A 381 -2.21 6.62 -23.12
N GLY A 382 -1.17 7.31 -22.65
CA GLY A 382 -0.70 8.55 -23.23
C GLY A 382 -1.56 9.78 -22.89
N ILE A 383 -1.08 10.93 -23.31
CA ILE A 383 -1.81 12.18 -23.20
C ILE A 383 -2.82 12.22 -24.35
N LEU A 384 -4.11 12.15 -24.03
CA LEU A 384 -5.15 12.31 -25.04
C LEU A 384 -5.21 13.78 -25.50
N PRO A 385 -4.91 14.10 -26.77
CA PRO A 385 -5.03 15.46 -27.29
C PRO A 385 -6.51 15.85 -27.51
N GLY A 386 -6.83 17.11 -27.18
CA GLY A 386 -8.11 17.73 -27.54
C GLY A 386 -9.30 17.44 -26.64
N PRO A 387 -10.55 17.69 -27.12
CA PRO A 387 -11.78 17.62 -26.30
C PRO A 387 -12.08 16.22 -25.68
N LYS A 388 -11.47 15.15 -26.18
CA LYS A 388 -11.57 13.81 -25.61
C LYS A 388 -10.80 13.66 -24.27
N ALA A 389 -9.90 14.61 -23.95
CA ALA A 389 -9.22 14.72 -22.66
C ALA A 389 -10.15 15.13 -21.50
N THR A 390 -11.41 15.43 -21.78
CA THR A 390 -12.38 15.92 -20.79
C THR A 390 -12.98 14.82 -19.91
N LYS A 391 -12.74 13.54 -20.21
CA LYS A 391 -13.17 12.48 -19.29
C LYS A 391 -12.20 12.46 -18.11
N ALA A 392 -12.69 12.82 -16.93
CA ALA A 392 -11.90 12.76 -15.71
C ALA A 392 -11.38 11.33 -15.47
N HIS A 393 -10.08 11.23 -15.25
CA HIS A 393 -9.42 9.98 -14.84
C HIS A 393 -8.93 10.15 -13.41
N PRO A 394 -9.84 10.11 -12.42
CA PRO A 394 -9.54 10.49 -11.05
C PRO A 394 -8.63 9.47 -10.37
N PHE A 395 -7.94 9.93 -9.33
CA PHE A 395 -7.43 9.05 -8.29
C PHE A 395 -8.58 8.44 -7.51
N TYR A 396 -8.55 7.14 -7.32
CA TYR A 396 -9.34 6.45 -6.31
C TYR A 396 -8.49 6.37 -5.04
N ILE A 397 -8.84 7.12 -4.01
CA ILE A 397 -8.14 7.13 -2.72
C ILE A 397 -9.01 6.43 -1.68
N ASN A 398 -8.43 5.45 -1.01
CA ASN A 398 -9.16 4.52 -0.16
C ASN A 398 -8.45 4.37 1.19
N PHE A 399 -8.96 5.05 2.21
CA PHE A 399 -8.41 4.95 3.55
C PHE A 399 -8.84 3.66 4.24
N LEU A 400 -7.88 2.84 4.61
CA LEU A 400 -8.08 1.66 5.44
C LEU A 400 -8.11 2.03 6.93
N SER A 401 -7.55 3.19 7.25
CA SER A 401 -7.50 3.75 8.58
C SER A 401 -8.87 4.13 9.13
N ALA A 402 -9.03 3.98 10.42
CA ALA A 402 -10.14 4.50 11.19
C ALA A 402 -9.73 4.55 12.67
N SER A 403 -10.45 5.31 13.50
CA SER A 403 -10.15 5.40 14.92
C SER A 403 -11.34 5.97 15.70
N ASN A 404 -11.45 5.54 16.96
CA ASN A 404 -12.17 6.26 17.98
C ASN A 404 -11.26 6.43 19.19
N PHE A 405 -10.87 7.66 19.47
CA PHE A 405 -9.94 8.00 20.56
C PHE A 405 -10.38 7.44 21.91
N PHE A 406 -11.69 7.44 22.20
CA PHE A 406 -12.23 7.06 23.50
C PHE A 406 -12.42 5.55 23.69
N LYS A 407 -12.15 4.72 22.66
CA LYS A 407 -12.41 3.29 22.73
C LYS A 407 -11.19 2.47 22.29
N LEU A 408 -10.49 1.86 23.25
CA LEU A 408 -9.26 1.10 23.04
C LEU A 408 -9.37 0.08 21.89
N GLY A 409 -10.48 -0.65 21.76
CA GLY A 409 -10.69 -1.65 20.72
C GLY A 409 -10.86 -1.09 19.30
N THR A 410 -10.83 0.23 19.14
CA THR A 410 -10.94 0.94 17.86
C THR A 410 -9.79 1.94 17.64
N TRP A 411 -8.68 1.80 18.35
CA TRP A 411 -7.47 2.55 18.05
C TRP A 411 -6.85 2.10 16.72
N PRO A 412 -6.00 2.92 16.08
CA PRO A 412 -5.47 2.64 14.75
C PRO A 412 -4.89 1.24 14.58
N GLU A 413 -4.10 0.76 15.55
CA GLU A 413 -3.52 -0.59 15.53
C GLU A 413 -4.59 -1.69 15.57
N LYS A 414 -5.68 -1.48 16.32
CA LYS A 414 -6.78 -2.46 16.46
C LYS A 414 -7.66 -2.52 15.22
N ILE A 415 -7.81 -1.41 14.54
CA ILE A 415 -8.46 -1.33 13.24
C ILE A 415 -7.59 -2.02 12.19
N ALA A 416 -6.31 -1.66 12.11
CA ALA A 416 -5.35 -2.21 11.14
C ALA A 416 -5.22 -3.74 11.27
N GLU A 417 -5.18 -4.28 12.49
CA GLU A 417 -5.15 -5.72 12.80
C GLU A 417 -6.30 -6.51 12.13
N LYS A 418 -7.41 -5.85 11.83
CA LYS A 418 -8.59 -6.47 11.18
C LYS A 418 -8.76 -6.07 9.72
N VAL A 419 -8.56 -4.78 9.41
CA VAL A 419 -8.83 -4.25 8.08
C VAL A 419 -7.74 -4.65 7.09
N ASN A 420 -6.46 -4.64 7.49
CA ASN A 420 -5.36 -5.01 6.59
C ASN A 420 -5.45 -6.47 6.13
N PRO A 421 -5.57 -7.48 7.01
CA PRO A 421 -5.73 -8.87 6.57
C PRO A 421 -6.99 -9.11 5.74
N ALA A 422 -8.11 -8.48 6.09
CA ALA A 422 -9.35 -8.59 5.31
C ALA A 422 -9.19 -7.97 3.91
N THR A 423 -8.40 -6.91 3.79
CA THR A 423 -8.09 -6.31 2.49
C THR A 423 -7.17 -7.21 1.67
N VAL A 424 -6.13 -7.80 2.27
CA VAL A 424 -5.27 -8.80 1.62
C VAL A 424 -6.11 -9.98 1.10
N ASP A 425 -7.01 -10.53 1.94
CA ASP A 425 -7.91 -11.61 1.54
C ASP A 425 -8.78 -11.21 0.33
N TYR A 426 -9.40 -10.03 0.37
CA TYR A 426 -10.18 -9.52 -0.75
C TYR A 426 -9.36 -9.37 -2.02
N LEU A 427 -8.17 -8.79 -1.94
CA LEU A 427 -7.26 -8.61 -3.07
C LEU A 427 -6.86 -9.96 -3.67
N CYS A 428 -6.49 -10.92 -2.83
CA CYS A 428 -6.08 -12.25 -3.29
C CYS A 428 -7.21 -13.03 -3.96
N ARG A 429 -8.44 -12.95 -3.46
CA ARG A 429 -9.51 -13.85 -3.88
C ARG A 429 -10.54 -13.24 -4.84
N LYS A 430 -10.83 -11.95 -4.71
CA LYS A 430 -12.02 -11.34 -5.36
C LYS A 430 -11.73 -10.10 -6.20
N HIS A 431 -10.58 -9.43 -6.00
CA HIS A 431 -10.29 -8.20 -6.72
C HIS A 431 -9.94 -8.46 -8.19
N GLY A 432 -10.46 -7.64 -9.11
CA GLY A 432 -10.06 -7.69 -10.51
C GLY A 432 -10.73 -8.80 -11.31
N GLU A 433 -12.07 -8.83 -11.37
CA GLU A 433 -12.82 -9.81 -12.15
C GLU A 433 -13.32 -9.28 -13.51
N LYS A 434 -13.47 -7.95 -13.64
CA LYS A 434 -14.04 -7.36 -14.86
C LYS A 434 -13.08 -7.48 -16.03
N GLU A 435 -13.54 -8.15 -17.09
CA GLU A 435 -12.77 -8.26 -18.32
C GLU A 435 -12.57 -6.89 -18.97
N GLY A 436 -11.39 -6.67 -19.57
CA GLY A 436 -11.03 -5.40 -20.25
C GLY A 436 -10.68 -4.26 -19.32
N ALA A 437 -10.83 -4.39 -17.99
CA ALA A 437 -10.44 -3.38 -17.02
C ALA A 437 -8.97 -3.54 -16.57
N ASP A 438 -8.42 -2.49 -15.94
CA ASP A 438 -7.01 -2.46 -15.50
C ASP A 438 -6.74 -3.21 -14.21
N TRP A 439 -7.78 -3.52 -13.44
CA TRP A 439 -7.70 -4.14 -12.13
C TRP A 439 -6.91 -3.32 -11.11
N SER A 440 -6.82 -2.00 -11.33
CA SER A 440 -6.18 -1.11 -10.36
C SER A 440 -6.85 -1.21 -8.99
N THR A 441 -6.06 -1.19 -7.93
CA THR A 441 -6.59 -1.05 -6.56
C THR A 441 -6.93 0.40 -6.22
N GLY A 442 -6.45 1.35 -7.04
CA GLY A 442 -6.31 2.74 -6.63
C GLY A 442 -5.20 2.90 -5.58
N ILE A 443 -5.26 3.97 -4.83
CA ILE A 443 -4.34 4.28 -3.72
C ILE A 443 -4.95 3.74 -2.44
N LEU A 444 -4.33 2.73 -1.82
CA LEU A 444 -4.77 2.17 -0.54
C LEU A 444 -3.95 2.79 0.59
N VAL A 445 -4.60 3.58 1.44
CA VAL A 445 -3.96 4.38 2.49
C VAL A 445 -4.12 3.66 3.84
N THR A 446 -3.02 3.08 4.33
CA THR A 446 -3.00 2.08 5.41
C THR A 446 -2.48 2.65 6.73
N ASP A 447 -2.90 2.04 7.83
CA ASP A 447 -2.25 2.12 9.14
C ASP A 447 -1.43 0.85 9.40
N TRP A 448 -0.39 0.96 10.24
CA TRP A 448 0.40 -0.14 10.78
C TRP A 448 0.96 -1.13 9.72
N VAL A 449 1.23 -0.67 8.50
CA VAL A 449 1.86 -1.49 7.47
C VAL A 449 3.33 -1.78 7.83
N GLY A 450 3.81 -2.97 7.49
CA GLY A 450 5.19 -3.37 7.76
C GLY A 450 5.46 -3.78 9.23
N LEU A 451 4.41 -3.94 10.04
CA LEU A 451 4.55 -4.44 11.40
C LEU A 451 5.21 -5.84 11.37
N ASP A 452 6.24 -6.04 12.18
CA ASP A 452 7.01 -7.28 12.27
C ASP A 452 7.56 -7.78 10.91
N GLY A 453 7.74 -6.89 9.92
CA GLY A 453 8.25 -7.22 8.58
C GLY A 453 7.19 -7.73 7.61
N ASP A 454 5.90 -7.67 7.94
CA ASP A 454 4.80 -8.04 7.06
C ASP A 454 4.53 -6.92 6.03
N TRP A 455 4.87 -7.19 4.77
CA TRP A 455 4.65 -6.31 3.62
C TRP A 455 3.69 -6.92 2.59
N ASP A 456 2.95 -7.95 2.94
CA ASP A 456 2.08 -8.67 1.99
C ASP A 456 1.02 -7.77 1.37
N LEU A 457 0.44 -6.84 2.14
CA LEU A 457 -0.50 -5.87 1.60
C LEU A 457 0.15 -4.95 0.55
N ALA A 458 1.32 -4.39 0.84
CA ALA A 458 2.05 -3.55 -0.11
C ALA A 458 2.47 -4.32 -1.37
N ARG A 459 2.95 -5.57 -1.21
CA ARG A 459 3.31 -6.45 -2.33
C ARG A 459 2.12 -6.81 -3.20
N ALA A 460 0.98 -7.13 -2.60
CA ALA A 460 -0.25 -7.41 -3.33
C ALA A 460 -0.71 -6.18 -4.14
N ILE A 461 -0.73 -5.00 -3.53
CA ILE A 461 -1.10 -3.75 -4.22
C ILE A 461 -0.18 -3.50 -5.41
N VAL A 462 1.15 -3.50 -5.20
CA VAL A 462 2.12 -3.30 -6.29
C VAL A 462 1.97 -4.38 -7.37
N GLY A 463 1.72 -5.64 -6.97
CA GLY A 463 1.57 -6.77 -7.88
C GLY A 463 0.42 -6.62 -8.87
N PHE A 464 -0.66 -5.89 -8.52
CA PHE A 464 -1.77 -5.64 -9.45
C PHE A 464 -1.38 -4.80 -10.67
N ASN A 465 -0.28 -4.02 -10.62
CA ASN A 465 0.22 -3.31 -11.79
C ASN A 465 0.66 -4.24 -12.93
N ALA A 466 0.87 -5.53 -12.68
CA ALA A 466 1.20 -6.51 -13.70
C ALA A 466 0.12 -6.60 -14.81
N LYS A 467 -1.17 -6.41 -14.46
CA LYS A 467 -2.26 -6.41 -15.44
C LYS A 467 -2.17 -5.23 -16.40
N LEU A 468 -1.88 -4.05 -15.85
CA LEU A 468 -1.68 -2.82 -16.61
C LEU A 468 -0.47 -2.97 -17.56
N MET A 469 0.65 -3.50 -17.08
CA MET A 469 1.85 -3.75 -17.90
C MET A 469 1.56 -4.65 -19.10
N VAL A 470 0.80 -5.75 -18.91
CA VAL A 470 0.42 -6.66 -20.02
C VAL A 470 -0.47 -5.95 -21.02
N ARG A 471 -1.38 -5.10 -20.58
CA ARG A 471 -2.22 -4.30 -21.49
C ARG A 471 -1.40 -3.32 -22.32
N GLN A 472 -0.41 -2.66 -21.73
CA GLN A 472 0.51 -1.76 -22.43
C GLN A 472 1.29 -2.47 -23.54
N VAL A 473 1.84 -3.66 -23.25
CA VAL A 473 2.57 -4.46 -24.25
C VAL A 473 1.66 -4.91 -25.42
N LYS A 474 0.41 -5.27 -25.14
CA LYS A 474 -0.54 -5.65 -26.19
C LYS A 474 -0.89 -4.47 -27.12
N GLN A 475 -1.02 -3.28 -26.56
CA GLN A 475 -1.31 -2.08 -27.36
C GLN A 475 -0.15 -1.75 -28.31
N ASP A 476 1.10 -1.76 -27.83
CA ASP A 476 2.27 -1.53 -28.70
C ASP A 476 2.36 -2.49 -29.88
N ASN A 477 2.03 -3.76 -29.64
CA ASN A 477 2.05 -4.79 -30.67
C ASN A 477 0.93 -4.58 -31.72
N ASN A 478 -0.18 -3.96 -31.33
CA ASN A 478 -1.27 -3.63 -32.25
C ASN A 478 -1.00 -2.34 -33.07
N GLU A 479 -0.28 -1.39 -32.49
CA GLU A 479 0.10 -0.14 -33.18
C GLU A 479 1.27 -0.32 -34.17
N ARG A 480 2.03 -1.42 -34.03
CA ARG A 480 3.11 -1.81 -34.96
C ARG A 480 2.67 -2.68 -36.14
N LYS A 481 1.42 -3.14 -36.15
CA LYS A 481 0.79 -3.88 -37.26
C LYS A 481 -0.07 -2.95 -38.12
#